data_43c507e66b52aabe06af0907c3c28204
#
_entry.id   43c507e66b52aabe06af0907c3c28204
#
_cell.length_a   1.000
_cell.length_b   1.000
_cell.length_c   1.000
_cell.angle_alpha   90.00
_cell.angle_beta   90.00
_cell.angle_gamma   90.00
#
_symmetry.space_group_name_H-M   'P 1'
#
loop_
_entity.id
_entity.type
_entity.pdbx_description
1 polymer ?
#
loop_
_entity_poly.entity_id
_entity_poly.type
_entity_poly.pdbx_seq_one_letter_code
_entity_poly.pdbx_strand_id
1 'polypeptide(L)'
;RSRGLGDVYKRQYQDKAVAIAVFVGGISAIVFILGIFVFIAKEGIGFILNTLDVKEFFGSPAWRPTSERNPTYGALALILGTASVTGLAMLVSVPFSLGAAIFIGEFARGKLRESLKILVELLAAIPSVVWGFIGLSILNSLIIRWFHVPVGLNVLNAGVILGLMAAPIMTTI
;
A
#
# COMPACT_ATOMS: atom_id res chain seq x y z
N ARG A 1 32.92 6.71 45.07
CA ARG A 1 33.45 6.19 43.76
C ARG A 1 32.93 4.80 43.34
N SER A 2 32.06 4.16 44.14
CA SER A 2 31.46 2.82 43.83
C SER A 2 30.14 2.85 43.06
N ARG A 3 29.63 4.02 42.67
CA ARG A 3 28.38 4.16 41.93
C ARG A 3 28.44 3.66 40.46
N GLY A 4 29.61 3.52 39.86
CA GLY A 4 29.75 3.19 38.43
C GLY A 4 29.54 1.73 38.06
N LEU A 5 29.95 0.77 38.93
CA LEU A 5 29.87 -0.66 38.58
C LEU A 5 28.44 -1.21 38.64
N GLY A 6 27.66 -0.84 39.64
CA GLY A 6 26.26 -1.27 39.73
C GLY A 6 25.36 -0.78 38.58
N ASP A 7 25.62 0.42 38.09
CA ASP A 7 24.88 1.00 36.95
C ASP A 7 25.29 0.34 35.63
N VAL A 8 26.56 -0.06 35.48
CA VAL A 8 27.03 -0.81 34.30
C VAL A 8 26.40 -2.19 34.23
N TYR A 9 26.33 -2.92 35.36
CA TYR A 9 25.67 -4.23 35.38
C TYR A 9 24.17 -4.14 35.12
N LYS A 10 23.46 -3.14 35.67
CA LYS A 10 22.03 -2.92 35.40
C LYS A 10 21.76 -2.62 33.92
N ARG A 11 22.56 -1.77 33.29
CA ARG A 11 22.48 -1.49 31.86
C ARG A 11 22.71 -2.74 31.02
N GLN A 12 23.73 -3.54 31.36
CA GLN A 12 24.05 -4.78 30.66
C GLN A 12 22.89 -5.81 30.73
N TYR A 13 22.21 -5.92 31.88
CA TYR A 13 21.00 -6.76 31.98
C TYR A 13 19.83 -6.22 31.17
N GLN A 14 19.62 -4.91 31.18
CA GLN A 14 18.60 -4.27 30.38
C GLN A 14 18.84 -4.46 28.88
N ASP A 15 20.06 -4.25 28.42
CA ASP A 15 20.46 -4.45 27.02
C ASP A 15 20.27 -5.90 26.58
N LYS A 16 20.64 -6.88 27.42
CA LYS A 16 20.39 -8.30 27.14
C LYS A 16 18.90 -8.63 27.09
N ALA A 17 18.10 -8.11 28.01
CA ALA A 17 16.65 -8.32 28.02
C ALA A 17 15.98 -7.74 26.77
N VAL A 18 16.38 -6.52 26.37
CA VAL A 18 15.90 -5.89 25.14
C VAL A 18 16.33 -6.69 23.92
N ALA A 19 17.60 -7.12 23.85
CA ALA A 19 18.08 -7.94 22.74
C ALA A 19 17.32 -9.26 22.61
N ILE A 20 17.03 -9.94 23.71
CA ILE A 20 16.23 -11.17 23.73
C ILE A 20 14.79 -10.88 23.28
N ALA A 21 14.17 -9.80 23.77
CA ALA A 21 12.81 -9.42 23.39
C ALA A 21 12.71 -9.11 21.88
N VAL A 22 13.67 -8.38 21.34
CA VAL A 22 13.74 -8.08 19.89
C VAL A 22 13.96 -9.37 19.08
N PHE A 23 14.84 -10.25 19.54
CA PHE A 23 15.12 -11.52 18.86
C PHE A 23 13.88 -12.45 18.85
N VAL A 24 13.22 -12.59 20.01
CA VAL A 24 11.98 -13.38 20.12
C VAL A 24 10.87 -12.76 19.27
N GLY A 25 10.73 -11.42 19.30
CA GLY A 25 9.79 -10.70 18.46
C GLY A 25 10.05 -10.92 16.96
N GLY A 26 11.31 -10.86 16.53
CA GLY A 26 11.70 -11.13 15.15
C GLY A 26 11.41 -12.56 14.71
N ILE A 27 11.76 -13.55 15.53
CA ILE A 27 11.44 -14.97 15.24
C ILE A 27 9.94 -15.20 15.20
N SER A 28 9.19 -14.67 16.17
CA SER A 28 7.74 -14.84 16.20
C SER A 28 7.07 -14.26 14.96
N ALA A 29 7.51 -13.11 14.48
CA ALA A 29 7.00 -12.51 13.24
C ALA A 29 7.22 -13.44 12.03
N ILE A 30 8.42 -14.02 11.90
CA ILE A 30 8.72 -14.98 10.83
C ILE A 30 7.82 -16.22 10.94
N VAL A 31 7.66 -16.79 12.14
CA VAL A 31 6.82 -17.96 12.37
C VAL A 31 5.35 -17.67 12.02
N PHE A 32 4.83 -16.50 12.42
CA PHE A 32 3.46 -16.11 12.08
C PHE A 32 3.28 -15.91 10.57
N ILE A 33 4.22 -15.25 9.90
CA ILE A 33 4.14 -15.04 8.43
C ILE A 33 4.16 -16.39 7.71
N LEU A 34 5.07 -17.29 8.08
CA LEU A 34 5.14 -18.64 7.50
C LEU A 34 3.87 -19.46 7.84
N GLY A 35 3.36 -19.35 9.07
CA GLY A 35 2.13 -20.00 9.47
C GLY A 35 0.92 -19.55 8.66
N ILE A 36 0.76 -18.23 8.44
CA ILE A 36 -0.27 -17.67 7.58
C ILE A 36 -0.10 -18.16 6.14
N PHE A 37 1.11 -18.15 5.62
CA PHE A 37 1.39 -18.63 4.26
C PHE A 37 1.01 -20.10 4.08
N VAL A 38 1.42 -20.97 4.99
CA VAL A 38 1.08 -22.40 4.98
C VAL A 38 -0.43 -22.62 5.09
N PHE A 39 -1.10 -21.88 5.97
CA PHE A 39 -2.55 -21.96 6.13
C PHE A 39 -3.29 -21.58 4.84
N ILE A 40 -2.95 -20.42 4.27
CA ILE A 40 -3.56 -19.96 3.01
C ILE A 40 -3.25 -20.91 1.85
N ALA A 41 -2.01 -21.40 1.78
CA ALA A 41 -1.63 -22.35 0.74
C ALA A 41 -2.43 -23.67 0.84
N LYS A 42 -2.62 -24.20 2.04
CA LYS A 42 -3.41 -25.41 2.27
C LYS A 42 -4.85 -25.26 1.82
N GLU A 43 -5.52 -24.19 2.21
CA GLU A 43 -6.90 -23.91 1.83
C GLU A 43 -7.00 -23.60 0.33
N GLY A 44 -6.07 -22.79 -0.21
CA GLY A 44 -6.05 -22.40 -1.61
C GLY A 44 -5.78 -23.58 -2.56
N ILE A 45 -4.86 -24.48 -2.22
CA ILE A 45 -4.56 -25.68 -3.05
C ILE A 45 -5.78 -26.60 -3.12
N GLY A 46 -6.47 -26.82 -1.98
CA GLY A 46 -7.69 -27.63 -1.97
C GLY A 46 -8.77 -27.06 -2.90
N PHE A 47 -8.96 -25.74 -2.87
CA PHE A 47 -9.90 -25.05 -3.75
C PHE A 47 -9.49 -25.13 -5.24
N ILE A 48 -8.22 -24.89 -5.55
CA ILE A 48 -7.69 -24.93 -6.92
C ILE A 48 -7.87 -26.31 -7.55
N LEU A 49 -7.59 -27.36 -6.81
CA LEU A 49 -7.62 -28.72 -7.34
C LEU A 49 -9.05 -29.29 -7.50
N ASN A 50 -9.99 -28.87 -6.64
CA ASN A 50 -11.31 -29.49 -6.59
C ASN A 50 -12.44 -28.63 -7.16
N THR A 51 -12.28 -27.31 -7.21
CA THR A 51 -13.41 -26.39 -7.47
C THR A 51 -13.12 -25.41 -8.61
N LEU A 52 -11.86 -25.03 -8.82
CA LEU A 52 -11.52 -23.96 -9.75
C LEU A 52 -11.48 -24.47 -11.21
N ASP A 53 -12.33 -23.92 -12.06
CA ASP A 53 -12.15 -24.00 -13.51
C ASP A 53 -11.23 -22.84 -13.98
N VAL A 54 -10.05 -23.19 -14.47
CA VAL A 54 -9.05 -22.23 -14.93
C VAL A 54 -9.57 -21.35 -16.08
N LYS A 55 -10.40 -21.90 -16.98
CA LYS A 55 -11.01 -21.13 -18.07
C LYS A 55 -12.02 -20.13 -17.56
N GLU A 56 -12.86 -20.53 -16.61
CA GLU A 56 -13.79 -19.63 -15.95
C GLU A 56 -13.05 -18.55 -15.17
N PHE A 57 -12.00 -18.93 -14.43
CA PHE A 57 -11.23 -18.01 -13.60
C PHE A 57 -10.63 -16.86 -14.41
N PHE A 58 -9.97 -17.14 -15.52
CA PHE A 58 -9.37 -16.10 -16.36
C PHE A 58 -10.30 -15.50 -17.42
N GLY A 59 -11.38 -16.18 -17.78
CA GLY A 59 -12.26 -15.77 -18.86
C GLY A 59 -13.56 -15.08 -18.41
N SER A 60 -14.00 -15.31 -17.18
CA SER A 60 -15.26 -14.76 -16.69
C SER A 60 -15.06 -13.46 -15.92
N PRO A 61 -15.87 -12.41 -16.17
CA PRO A 61 -15.86 -11.20 -15.37
C PRO A 61 -16.69 -11.32 -14.07
N ALA A 62 -17.40 -12.45 -13.86
CA ALA A 62 -18.31 -12.61 -12.74
C ALA A 62 -17.58 -13.14 -11.50
N TRP A 63 -17.33 -12.28 -10.54
CA TRP A 63 -16.78 -12.62 -9.22
C TRP A 63 -17.88 -12.62 -8.16
N ARG A 64 -18.43 -13.79 -7.83
CA ARG A 64 -19.50 -13.96 -6.82
C ARG A 64 -19.25 -15.20 -5.97
N PRO A 65 -18.16 -15.25 -5.17
CA PRO A 65 -17.80 -16.45 -4.41
C PRO A 65 -18.79 -16.77 -3.27
N THR A 66 -19.54 -15.78 -2.80
CA THR A 66 -20.50 -15.94 -1.69
C THR A 66 -21.93 -16.24 -2.14
N SER A 67 -22.14 -16.48 -3.43
CA SER A 67 -23.48 -16.81 -3.94
C SER A 67 -23.85 -18.26 -3.57
N GLU A 68 -24.93 -18.43 -2.80
CA GLU A 68 -25.40 -19.76 -2.39
C GLU A 68 -25.92 -20.62 -3.54
N ARG A 69 -26.45 -20.01 -4.61
CA ARG A 69 -27.05 -20.74 -5.73
C ARG A 69 -26.06 -21.03 -6.86
N ASN A 70 -25.24 -20.04 -7.24
CA ASN A 70 -24.29 -20.15 -8.33
C ASN A 70 -23.00 -19.38 -7.93
N PRO A 71 -22.06 -19.97 -7.19
CA PRO A 71 -20.78 -19.35 -6.95
C PRO A 71 -19.99 -19.26 -8.26
N THR A 72 -19.45 -18.07 -8.57
CA THR A 72 -18.62 -17.82 -9.75
C THR A 72 -17.31 -17.21 -9.32
N TYR A 73 -16.22 -17.68 -9.93
CA TYR A 73 -14.85 -17.33 -9.54
C TYR A 73 -14.07 -16.66 -10.67
N GLY A 74 -14.74 -15.85 -11.48
CA GLY A 74 -14.11 -15.14 -12.59
C GLY A 74 -13.26 -13.97 -12.11
N ALA A 75 -11.95 -14.07 -12.24
CA ALA A 75 -11.00 -13.05 -11.81
C ALA A 75 -10.73 -11.96 -12.87
N LEU A 76 -11.23 -12.10 -14.10
CA LEU A 76 -10.94 -11.18 -15.20
C LEU A 76 -11.26 -9.73 -14.87
N ALA A 77 -12.43 -9.46 -14.27
CA ALA A 77 -12.81 -8.11 -13.88
C ALA A 77 -11.89 -7.52 -12.80
N LEU A 78 -11.40 -8.34 -11.87
CA LEU A 78 -10.46 -7.91 -10.82
C LEU A 78 -9.09 -7.57 -11.42
N ILE A 79 -8.61 -8.42 -12.34
CA ILE A 79 -7.33 -8.20 -13.04
C ILE A 79 -7.38 -6.93 -13.88
N LEU A 80 -8.42 -6.76 -14.69
CA LEU A 80 -8.59 -5.57 -15.52
C LEU A 80 -8.83 -4.31 -14.68
N GLY A 81 -9.58 -4.42 -13.59
CA GLY A 81 -9.80 -3.33 -12.64
C GLY A 81 -8.48 -2.87 -12.02
N THR A 82 -7.67 -3.81 -11.52
CA THR A 82 -6.36 -3.50 -10.93
C THR A 82 -5.41 -2.90 -11.97
N ALA A 83 -5.35 -3.47 -13.17
CA ALA A 83 -4.52 -2.94 -14.26
C ALA A 83 -4.94 -1.51 -14.65
N SER A 84 -6.25 -1.25 -14.73
CA SER A 84 -6.79 0.07 -15.06
C SER A 84 -6.46 1.12 -13.99
N VAL A 85 -6.65 0.79 -12.71
CA VAL A 85 -6.31 1.69 -11.60
C VAL A 85 -4.81 1.94 -11.56
N THR A 86 -3.99 0.91 -11.72
CA THR A 86 -2.53 1.04 -11.73
C THR A 86 -2.05 1.87 -12.91
N GLY A 87 -2.56 1.62 -14.11
CA GLY A 87 -2.25 2.41 -15.30
C GLY A 87 -2.57 3.89 -15.12
N LEU A 88 -3.75 4.20 -14.58
CA LEU A 88 -4.15 5.57 -14.31
C LEU A 88 -3.30 6.21 -13.18
N ALA A 89 -2.99 5.46 -12.13
CA ALA A 89 -2.11 5.94 -11.06
C ALA A 89 -0.71 6.29 -11.60
N MET A 90 -0.17 5.48 -12.51
CA MET A 90 1.12 5.76 -13.16
C MET A 90 1.05 7.00 -14.07
N LEU A 91 -0.03 7.16 -14.84
CA LEU A 91 -0.24 8.35 -15.66
C LEU A 91 -0.29 9.64 -14.83
N VAL A 92 -0.74 9.57 -13.60
CA VAL A 92 -0.75 10.70 -12.66
C VAL A 92 0.62 10.82 -11.97
N SER A 93 1.10 9.76 -11.32
CA SER A 93 2.28 9.83 -10.44
C SER A 93 3.58 10.11 -11.20
N VAL A 94 3.80 9.45 -12.34
CA VAL A 94 5.09 9.55 -13.07
C VAL A 94 5.40 10.98 -13.53
N PRO A 95 4.50 11.70 -14.21
CA PRO A 95 4.82 13.07 -14.64
C PRO A 95 5.01 14.03 -13.46
N PHE A 96 4.20 13.89 -12.39
CA PHE A 96 4.35 14.74 -11.21
C PHE A 96 5.62 14.44 -10.43
N SER A 97 5.94 13.17 -10.19
CA SER A 97 7.15 12.80 -9.46
C SER A 97 8.42 13.11 -10.23
N LEU A 98 8.45 12.83 -11.54
CA LEU A 98 9.60 13.12 -12.40
C LEU A 98 9.82 14.64 -12.51
N GLY A 99 8.76 15.42 -12.72
CA GLY A 99 8.83 16.87 -12.73
C GLY A 99 9.34 17.45 -11.43
N ALA A 100 8.82 16.94 -10.28
CA ALA A 100 9.28 17.36 -8.96
C ALA A 100 10.74 16.95 -8.70
N ALA A 101 11.13 15.73 -9.05
CA ALA A 101 12.50 15.24 -8.87
C ALA A 101 13.50 16.06 -9.67
N ILE A 102 13.22 16.33 -10.95
CA ILE A 102 14.07 17.17 -11.81
C ILE A 102 14.14 18.60 -11.27
N PHE A 103 13.00 19.16 -10.88
CA PHE A 103 12.98 20.53 -10.34
C PHE A 103 13.80 20.64 -9.05
N ILE A 104 13.63 19.70 -8.12
CA ILE A 104 14.37 19.69 -6.86
C ILE A 104 15.86 19.37 -7.08
N GLY A 105 16.16 18.46 -8.01
CA GLY A 105 17.52 18.03 -8.30
C GLY A 105 18.35 19.07 -9.03
N GLU A 106 17.80 19.65 -10.09
CA GLU A 106 18.53 20.49 -11.05
C GLU A 106 18.31 22.00 -10.84
N PHE A 107 17.08 22.41 -10.53
CA PHE A 107 16.71 23.84 -10.52
C PHE A 107 16.69 24.44 -9.11
N ALA A 108 16.27 23.70 -8.10
CA ALA A 108 16.19 24.22 -6.74
C ALA A 108 17.57 24.28 -6.08
N ARG A 109 17.89 25.43 -5.43
CA ARG A 109 19.18 25.65 -4.76
C ARG A 109 18.96 26.17 -3.32
N GLY A 110 19.94 25.88 -2.47
CA GLY A 110 19.99 26.37 -1.09
C GLY A 110 18.73 26.03 -0.30
N LYS A 111 18.19 27.00 0.41
CA LYS A 111 17.01 26.84 1.29
C LYS A 111 15.76 26.34 0.55
N LEU A 112 15.58 26.74 -0.71
CA LEU A 112 14.42 26.29 -1.50
C LEU A 112 14.46 24.77 -1.70
N ARG A 113 15.61 24.21 -2.06
CA ARG A 113 15.80 22.76 -2.22
C ARG A 113 15.51 22.02 -0.94
N GLU A 114 16.04 22.51 0.17
CA GLU A 114 15.83 21.90 1.50
C GLU A 114 14.34 21.92 1.90
N SER A 115 13.68 23.06 1.75
CA SER A 115 12.25 23.19 2.06
C SER A 115 11.37 22.27 1.20
N LEU A 116 11.67 22.15 -0.10
CA LEU A 116 10.93 21.27 -1.00
C LEU A 116 11.14 19.79 -0.66
N LYS A 117 12.35 19.39 -0.29
CA LYS A 117 12.61 18.02 0.20
C LYS A 117 11.79 17.70 1.44
N ILE A 118 11.83 18.59 2.44
CA ILE A 118 11.03 18.42 3.66
C ILE A 118 9.53 18.31 3.32
N LEU A 119 9.04 19.17 2.42
CA LEU A 119 7.64 19.13 2.00
C LEU A 119 7.26 17.77 1.38
N VAL A 120 8.09 17.24 0.47
CA VAL A 120 7.86 15.95 -0.18
C VAL A 120 7.91 14.81 0.83
N GLU A 121 8.85 14.85 1.78
CA GLU A 121 8.96 13.86 2.86
C GLU A 121 7.72 13.89 3.78
N LEU A 122 7.22 15.10 4.11
CA LEU A 122 5.98 15.23 4.89
C LEU A 122 4.76 14.67 4.14
N LEU A 123 4.67 14.91 2.83
CA LEU A 123 3.60 14.37 2.00
C LEU A 123 3.69 12.82 1.92
N ALA A 124 4.90 12.27 1.81
CA ALA A 124 5.13 10.83 1.82
C ALA A 124 4.79 10.17 3.16
N ALA A 125 4.89 10.92 4.25
CA ALA A 125 4.56 10.43 5.60
C ALA A 125 3.04 10.39 5.88
N ILE A 126 2.19 10.96 5.02
CA ILE A 126 0.73 10.93 5.20
C ILE A 126 0.23 9.48 5.11
N PRO A 127 -0.47 8.96 6.15
CA PRO A 127 -1.02 7.61 6.12
C PRO A 127 -1.97 7.38 4.93
N SER A 128 -1.90 6.21 4.31
CA SER A 128 -2.76 5.85 3.16
C SER A 128 -4.26 5.96 3.45
N VAL A 129 -4.67 5.75 4.70
CA VAL A 129 -6.07 5.91 5.14
C VAL A 129 -6.56 7.35 4.97
N VAL A 130 -5.70 8.35 5.18
CA VAL A 130 -6.03 9.76 4.98
C VAL A 130 -6.28 10.04 3.50
N TRP A 131 -5.44 9.51 2.62
CA TRP A 131 -5.64 9.60 1.17
C TRP A 131 -6.94 8.92 0.73
N GLY A 132 -7.26 7.74 1.28
CA GLY A 132 -8.54 7.08 1.05
C GLY A 132 -9.74 7.92 1.49
N PHE A 133 -9.65 8.60 2.64
CA PHE A 133 -10.68 9.51 3.13
C PHE A 133 -10.86 10.74 2.22
N ILE A 134 -9.78 11.32 1.70
CA ILE A 134 -9.84 12.41 0.71
C ILE A 134 -10.54 11.94 -0.57
N GLY A 135 -10.21 10.73 -1.04
CA GLY A 135 -10.87 10.11 -2.20
C GLY A 135 -12.37 9.93 -2.00
N LEU A 136 -12.76 9.45 -0.81
CA LEU A 136 -14.15 9.22 -0.46
C LEU A 136 -14.94 10.53 -0.27
N SER A 137 -14.37 11.50 0.43
CA SER A 137 -15.11 12.70 0.87
C SER A 137 -15.05 13.84 -0.16
N ILE A 138 -13.89 14.08 -0.75
CA ILE A 138 -13.65 15.22 -1.64
C ILE A 138 -13.76 14.81 -3.10
N LEU A 139 -12.91 13.86 -3.53
CA LEU A 139 -12.79 13.53 -4.95
C LEU A 139 -14.04 12.84 -5.47
N ASN A 140 -14.70 11.99 -4.68
CA ASN A 140 -16.00 11.40 -5.02
C ASN A 140 -17.02 12.49 -5.38
N SER A 141 -17.16 13.52 -4.55
CA SER A 141 -18.11 14.60 -4.78
C SER A 141 -17.75 15.47 -6.01
N LEU A 142 -16.46 15.68 -6.25
CA LEU A 142 -15.99 16.41 -7.43
C LEU A 142 -16.26 15.64 -8.72
N ILE A 143 -16.00 14.34 -8.73
CA ILE A 143 -16.25 13.49 -9.91
C ILE A 143 -17.74 13.45 -10.24
N ILE A 144 -18.61 13.28 -9.24
CA ILE A 144 -20.07 13.31 -9.45
C ILE A 144 -20.50 14.63 -10.11
N ARG A 145 -19.98 15.75 -9.62
CA ARG A 145 -20.35 17.08 -10.12
C ARG A 145 -19.82 17.36 -11.53
N TRP A 146 -18.60 16.97 -11.83
CA TRP A 146 -17.97 17.30 -13.11
C TRP A 146 -18.38 16.36 -14.24
N PHE A 147 -18.51 15.07 -13.92
CA PHE A 147 -18.82 14.04 -14.92
C PHE A 147 -20.29 13.62 -14.93
N HIS A 148 -21.11 14.18 -14.04
CA HIS A 148 -22.55 13.86 -13.92
C HIS A 148 -22.82 12.35 -13.80
N VAL A 149 -21.94 11.62 -13.13
CA VAL A 149 -22.05 10.19 -12.88
C VAL A 149 -22.79 9.92 -11.57
N PRO A 150 -23.52 8.80 -11.45
CA PRO A 150 -24.28 8.49 -10.23
C PRO A 150 -23.39 8.18 -9.02
N VAL A 151 -22.15 7.72 -9.25
CA VAL A 151 -21.18 7.37 -8.21
C VAL A 151 -19.79 7.82 -8.63
N GLY A 152 -19.12 8.57 -7.77
CA GLY A 152 -17.74 9.03 -8.01
C GLY A 152 -16.67 8.07 -7.49
N LEU A 153 -17.05 6.98 -6.80
CA LEU A 153 -16.14 5.91 -6.38
C LEU A 153 -15.93 4.94 -7.54
N ASN A 154 -15.01 5.27 -8.40
CA ASN A 154 -14.72 4.54 -9.63
C ASN A 154 -13.21 4.45 -9.87
N VAL A 155 -12.80 3.84 -10.98
CA VAL A 155 -11.40 3.68 -11.38
C VAL A 155 -10.65 5.02 -11.44
N LEU A 156 -11.33 6.10 -11.88
CA LEU A 156 -10.73 7.44 -11.95
C LEU A 156 -10.37 7.95 -10.54
N ASN A 157 -11.30 7.84 -9.59
CA ASN A 157 -11.07 8.22 -8.20
C ASN A 157 -9.89 7.45 -7.60
N ALA A 158 -9.95 6.12 -7.69
CA ALA A 158 -8.91 5.25 -7.14
C ALA A 158 -7.54 5.53 -7.77
N GLY A 159 -7.47 5.67 -9.09
CA GLY A 159 -6.22 5.92 -9.81
C GLY A 159 -5.61 7.28 -9.50
N VAL A 160 -6.42 8.34 -9.42
CA VAL A 160 -5.93 9.68 -9.07
C VAL A 160 -5.41 9.71 -7.63
N ILE A 161 -6.16 9.18 -6.66
CA ILE A 161 -5.71 9.15 -5.26
C ILE A 161 -4.45 8.31 -5.09
N LEU A 162 -4.40 7.14 -5.71
CA LEU A 162 -3.21 6.27 -5.66
C LEU A 162 -2.01 6.94 -6.32
N GLY A 163 -2.22 7.64 -7.43
CA GLY A 163 -1.18 8.40 -8.12
C GLY A 163 -0.62 9.55 -7.29
N LEU A 164 -1.49 10.34 -6.65
CA LEU A 164 -1.09 11.43 -5.76
C LEU A 164 -0.35 10.91 -4.52
N MET A 165 -0.78 9.78 -3.96
CA MET A 165 -0.11 9.13 -2.84
C MET A 165 1.28 8.60 -3.22
N ALA A 166 1.43 8.05 -4.42
CA ALA A 166 2.69 7.49 -4.89
C ALA A 166 3.71 8.58 -5.32
N ALA A 167 3.25 9.72 -5.79
CA ALA A 167 4.10 10.77 -6.34
C ALA A 167 5.19 11.26 -5.37
N PRO A 168 4.93 11.57 -4.10
CA PRO A 168 5.97 11.99 -3.16
C PRO A 168 7.03 10.90 -2.92
N ILE A 169 6.60 9.65 -2.82
CA ILE A 169 7.51 8.50 -2.59
C ILE A 169 8.45 8.35 -3.80
N MET A 170 7.90 8.41 -5.01
CA MET A 170 8.70 8.31 -6.25
C MET A 170 9.63 9.51 -6.47
N THR A 171 9.32 10.67 -5.90
CA THR A 171 10.19 11.87 -6.01
C THR A 171 11.45 11.74 -5.15
N THR A 172 11.41 10.94 -4.07
CA THR A 172 12.53 10.79 -3.12
C THR A 172 13.50 9.65 -3.47
N ILE A 173 13.15 8.80 -4.42
CA ILE A 173 14.02 7.72 -4.93
C ILE A 173 14.97 8.29 -5.95
#